data_22eb462bbc5cc4072884cf6d633cc72b
#
_entry.id   22eb462bbc5cc4072884cf6d633cc72b
#
_cell.length_a   1.000
_cell.length_b   1.000
_cell.length_c   1.000
_cell.angle_alpha   90.00
_cell.angle_beta   90.00
_cell.angle_gamma   90.00
#
_symmetry.space_group_name_H-M   'P 1'
#
loop_
_entity.id
_entity.type
_entity.pdbx_description
1 polymer ?
#
loop_
_entity_poly.entity_id
_entity_poly.type
_entity_poly.pdbx_seq_one_letter_code
_entity_poly.pdbx_strand_id
1 'polypeptide(L)'
;MAPPTITLVSTSVSLTSAQLLERLAAAYPEVADRLHEAVIVRAPGRVNLIGEHTDYNGGFVLPFAIDMDVRVALVPVDEPRIRITRLDNGEAATIGLDPFPPKGDAWHDYIAGTAWALALIHISEPTRLC
;
A
#
# COMPACT_ATOMS: atom_id res chain seq x y z
N MET A 1 -1.33 -18.51 13.75
CA MET A 1 -2.38 -17.69 13.12
C MET A 1 -1.73 -17.00 11.94
N ALA A 2 -2.18 -17.26 10.73
CA ALA A 2 -1.58 -16.63 9.55
C ALA A 2 -1.75 -15.10 9.65
N PRO A 3 -0.74 -14.30 9.30
CA PRO A 3 -0.90 -12.85 9.31
C PRO A 3 -2.00 -12.44 8.32
N PRO A 4 -2.84 -11.46 8.68
CA PRO A 4 -3.90 -11.00 7.78
C PRO A 4 -3.27 -10.46 6.49
N THR A 5 -3.70 -10.99 5.39
CA THR A 5 -3.25 -10.55 4.07
C THR A 5 -4.16 -9.46 3.55
N ILE A 6 -3.60 -8.50 2.86
CA ILE A 6 -4.28 -7.29 2.40
C ILE A 6 -4.48 -7.38 0.89
N THR A 7 -5.72 -7.18 0.44
CA THR A 7 -6.00 -6.95 -0.97
C THR A 7 -5.97 -5.45 -1.25
N LEU A 8 -5.14 -5.03 -2.21
CA LEU A 8 -4.88 -3.64 -2.53
C LEU A 8 -5.44 -3.28 -3.91
N VAL A 9 -6.11 -2.15 -3.98
CA VAL A 9 -6.39 -1.48 -5.26
C VAL A 9 -5.79 -0.08 -5.18
N SER A 10 -4.88 0.25 -6.10
CA SER A 10 -4.21 1.54 -6.16
C SER A 10 -4.67 2.34 -7.37
N THR A 11 -4.77 3.65 -7.22
CA THR A 11 -5.07 4.56 -8.33
C THR A 11 -4.37 5.90 -8.14
N SER A 12 -3.91 6.47 -9.24
CA SER A 12 -3.46 7.85 -9.34
C SER A 12 -4.55 8.80 -9.85
N VAL A 13 -5.73 8.27 -10.14
CA VAL A 13 -6.89 9.06 -10.58
C VAL A 13 -7.67 9.53 -9.36
N SER A 14 -8.20 10.77 -9.40
CA SER A 14 -9.00 11.33 -8.30
C SER A 14 -10.39 10.66 -8.24
N LEU A 15 -10.45 9.47 -7.63
CA LEU A 15 -11.69 8.77 -7.33
C LEU A 15 -12.20 9.14 -5.93
N THR A 16 -13.51 9.15 -5.75
CA THR A 16 -14.10 9.21 -4.41
C THR A 16 -13.89 7.89 -3.67
N SER A 17 -14.00 7.92 -2.34
CA SER A 17 -13.90 6.69 -1.53
C SER A 17 -14.94 5.64 -1.94
N ALA A 18 -16.16 6.05 -2.25
CA ALA A 18 -17.21 5.14 -2.72
C ALA A 18 -16.85 4.47 -4.05
N GLN A 19 -16.37 5.25 -5.02
CA GLN A 19 -15.92 4.71 -6.30
C GLN A 19 -14.72 3.76 -6.15
N LEU A 20 -13.81 4.04 -5.21
CA LEU A 20 -12.67 3.18 -4.96
C LEU A 20 -13.11 1.82 -4.38
N LEU A 21 -14.06 1.82 -3.45
CA LEU A 21 -14.64 0.59 -2.89
C LEU A 21 -15.40 -0.21 -3.94
N GLU A 22 -16.16 0.44 -4.80
CA GLU A 22 -16.85 -0.21 -5.94
C GLU A 22 -15.85 -0.89 -6.88
N ARG A 23 -14.73 -0.22 -7.20
CA ARG A 23 -13.67 -0.80 -8.02
C ARG A 23 -12.96 -1.96 -7.32
N LEU A 24 -12.78 -1.88 -6.00
CA LEU A 24 -12.22 -2.97 -5.20
C LEU A 24 -13.12 -4.21 -5.27
N ALA A 25 -14.43 -4.06 -5.07
CA ALA A 25 -15.39 -5.15 -5.17
C ALA A 25 -15.48 -5.74 -6.60
N ALA A 26 -15.34 -4.90 -7.63
CA ALA A 26 -15.32 -5.37 -9.02
C ALA A 26 -14.04 -6.16 -9.35
N ALA A 27 -12.89 -5.74 -8.83
CA ALA A 27 -11.61 -6.42 -9.03
C ALA A 27 -11.49 -7.72 -8.22
N TYR A 28 -12.13 -7.75 -7.04
CA TYR A 28 -12.08 -8.85 -6.08
C TYR A 28 -13.47 -9.14 -5.51
N PRO A 29 -14.36 -9.83 -6.28
CA PRO A 29 -15.73 -10.10 -5.85
C PRO A 29 -15.84 -10.85 -4.51
N GLU A 30 -14.83 -11.64 -4.17
CA GLU A 30 -14.78 -12.43 -2.95
C GLU A 30 -14.62 -11.59 -1.66
N VAL A 31 -14.27 -10.31 -1.77
CA VAL A 31 -14.20 -9.40 -0.60
C VAL A 31 -15.38 -8.43 -0.55
N ALA A 32 -16.38 -8.59 -1.40
CA ALA A 32 -17.51 -7.66 -1.50
C ALA A 32 -18.34 -7.59 -0.21
N ASP A 33 -18.46 -8.66 0.53
CA ASP A 33 -19.14 -8.75 1.83
C ASP A 33 -18.31 -8.16 2.97
N ARG A 34 -17.00 -7.99 2.78
CA ARG A 34 -16.04 -7.45 3.74
C ARG A 34 -15.65 -6.00 3.49
N LEU A 35 -16.31 -5.29 2.60
CA LEU A 35 -16.01 -3.88 2.32
C LEU A 35 -16.20 -2.97 3.54
N HIS A 36 -16.95 -3.39 4.54
CA HIS A 36 -17.09 -2.69 5.82
C HIS A 36 -15.80 -2.67 6.65
N GLU A 37 -14.87 -3.60 6.37
CA GLU A 37 -13.54 -3.66 6.98
C GLU A 37 -12.50 -2.86 6.17
N ALA A 38 -12.90 -2.29 5.03
CA ALA A 38 -11.98 -1.61 4.13
C ALA A 38 -11.37 -0.35 4.76
N VAL A 39 -10.07 -0.21 4.60
CA VAL A 39 -9.32 1.00 4.96
C VAL A 39 -8.91 1.70 3.68
N ILE A 40 -9.18 3.00 3.60
CA ILE A 40 -8.74 3.84 2.48
C ILE A 40 -7.63 4.76 2.98
N VAL A 41 -6.49 4.66 2.33
CA VAL A 41 -5.31 5.50 2.60
C VAL A 41 -5.10 6.45 1.44
N ARG A 42 -4.80 7.71 1.75
CA ARG A 42 -4.41 8.74 0.81
C ARG A 42 -2.98 9.20 1.11
N ALA A 43 -2.10 9.15 0.13
CA ALA A 43 -0.74 9.63 0.21
C ALA A 43 -0.52 10.73 -0.84
N PRO A 44 -0.35 12.00 -0.45
CA PRO A 44 -0.07 13.06 -1.39
C PRO A 44 1.32 12.93 -1.99
N GLY A 45 1.49 13.40 -3.22
CA GLY A 45 2.79 13.64 -3.79
C GLY A 45 3.54 14.74 -3.01
N ARG A 46 4.86 14.75 -3.16
CA ARG A 46 5.73 15.70 -2.46
C ARG A 46 6.70 16.35 -3.43
N VAL A 47 6.93 17.64 -3.21
CA VAL A 47 8.00 18.40 -3.86
C VAL A 47 8.88 19.00 -2.77
N ASN A 48 10.20 18.89 -2.91
CA ASN A 48 11.13 19.65 -2.10
C ASN A 48 11.36 21.01 -2.75
N LEU A 49 11.03 22.09 -2.04
CA LEU A 49 11.31 23.44 -2.49
C LEU A 49 12.82 23.72 -2.46
N ILE A 50 13.47 23.17 -1.43
CA ILE A 50 14.93 23.23 -1.24
C ILE A 50 15.36 22.02 -0.41
N GLY A 51 16.60 21.58 -0.60
CA GLY A 51 17.22 20.54 0.23
C GLY A 51 17.26 19.16 -0.45
N GLU A 52 17.23 19.11 -1.79
CA GLU A 52 17.52 17.87 -2.51
C GLU A 52 18.92 17.36 -2.17
N HIS A 53 19.07 16.05 -1.99
CA HIS A 53 20.31 15.37 -1.58
C HIS A 53 20.83 15.73 -0.16
N THR A 54 20.07 16.46 0.63
CA THR A 54 20.47 16.83 2.00
C THR A 54 19.76 16.00 3.08
N ASP A 55 18.58 15.45 2.78
CA ASP A 55 17.77 14.65 3.70
C ASP A 55 18.55 13.42 4.25
N TYR A 56 19.20 12.66 3.35
CA TYR A 56 20.00 11.49 3.75
C TYR A 56 21.42 11.86 4.25
N ASN A 57 21.79 13.14 4.23
CA ASN A 57 23.03 13.68 4.77
C ASN A 57 22.81 14.47 6.09
N GLY A 58 21.64 14.36 6.69
CA GLY A 58 21.32 15.06 7.95
C GLY A 58 21.14 16.58 7.80
N GLY A 59 20.92 17.06 6.57
CA GLY A 59 20.70 18.47 6.27
C GLY A 59 19.22 18.85 6.34
N PHE A 60 18.96 20.17 6.30
CA PHE A 60 17.60 20.70 6.30
C PHE A 60 16.92 20.53 4.93
N VAL A 61 15.63 20.23 4.96
CA VAL A 61 14.76 20.11 3.80
C VAL A 61 13.48 20.91 4.03
N LEU A 62 12.87 21.39 2.95
CA LEU A 62 11.58 22.04 2.96
C LEU A 62 10.64 21.35 1.96
N PRO A 63 10.06 20.21 2.35
CA PRO A 63 9.08 19.52 1.52
C PRO A 63 7.68 20.12 1.71
N PHE A 64 6.86 20.05 0.67
CA PHE A 64 5.43 20.31 0.76
C PHE A 64 4.63 19.33 -0.09
N ALA A 65 3.39 19.08 0.33
CA ALA A 65 2.46 18.24 -0.39
C ALA A 65 1.92 18.97 -1.62
N ILE A 66 1.75 18.25 -2.70
CA ILE A 66 1.12 18.75 -3.93
C ILE A 66 -0.28 18.16 -4.08
N ASP A 67 -1.09 18.78 -4.94
CA ASP A 67 -2.45 18.29 -5.25
C ASP A 67 -2.45 17.15 -6.27
N MET A 68 -1.61 16.18 -6.00
CA MET A 68 -1.56 14.88 -6.66
C MET A 68 -1.42 13.82 -5.57
N ASP A 69 -2.21 12.77 -5.63
CA ASP A 69 -2.18 11.74 -4.61
C ASP A 69 -2.29 10.32 -5.18
N VAL A 70 -1.80 9.38 -4.40
CA VAL A 70 -2.11 7.97 -4.57
C VAL A 70 -3.15 7.59 -3.52
N ARG A 71 -4.20 6.91 -3.93
CA ARG A 71 -5.23 6.36 -3.05
C ARG A 71 -5.22 4.85 -3.13
N VAL A 72 -5.29 4.24 -1.97
CA VAL A 72 -5.25 2.79 -1.83
C VAL A 72 -6.42 2.35 -0.98
N ALA A 73 -7.21 1.41 -1.48
CA ALA A 73 -8.21 0.70 -0.69
C ALA A 73 -7.66 -0.68 -0.31
N LEU A 74 -7.80 -1.04 0.94
CA LEU A 74 -7.25 -2.23 1.56
C LEU A 74 -8.37 -2.99 2.26
N VAL A 75 -8.49 -4.30 2.00
CA VAL A 75 -9.34 -5.21 2.79
C VAL A 75 -8.46 -6.32 3.34
N PRO A 76 -8.46 -6.56 4.65
CA PRO A 76 -7.73 -7.68 5.22
C PRO A 76 -8.35 -9.01 4.74
N VAL A 77 -7.50 -9.99 4.44
CA VAL A 77 -7.90 -11.35 4.06
C VAL A 77 -7.05 -12.37 4.83
N ASP A 78 -7.57 -13.58 5.03
CA ASP A 78 -6.93 -14.61 5.85
C ASP A 78 -5.93 -15.48 5.05
N GLU A 79 -5.20 -14.86 4.12
CA GLU A 79 -4.26 -15.54 3.24
C GLU A 79 -2.87 -14.90 3.34
N PRO A 80 -1.75 -15.67 3.36
CA PRO A 80 -0.40 -15.14 3.51
C PRO A 80 0.12 -14.53 2.19
N ARG A 81 -0.67 -13.65 1.59
CA ARG A 81 -0.33 -12.96 0.34
C ARG A 81 -1.03 -11.60 0.23
N ILE A 82 -0.41 -10.69 -0.51
CA ILE A 82 -1.00 -9.42 -0.92
C ILE A 82 -1.38 -9.52 -2.39
N ARG A 83 -2.63 -9.26 -2.72
CA ARG A 83 -3.09 -9.11 -4.10
C ARG A 83 -3.30 -7.64 -4.41
N ILE A 84 -2.79 -7.19 -5.55
CA ILE A 84 -2.77 -5.77 -5.91
C ILE A 84 -3.29 -5.61 -7.33
N THR A 85 -4.15 -4.63 -7.54
CA THR A 85 -4.54 -4.18 -8.89
C THR A 85 -4.33 -2.68 -9.01
N ARG A 86 -3.62 -2.26 -10.04
CA ARG A 86 -3.50 -0.85 -10.44
C ARG A 86 -4.71 -0.47 -11.29
N LEU A 87 -5.41 0.59 -10.89
CA LEU A 87 -6.61 1.04 -11.62
C LEU A 87 -6.31 1.91 -12.84
N ASP A 88 -5.09 2.41 -12.96
CA ASP A 88 -4.65 3.23 -14.09
C ASP A 88 -4.42 2.41 -15.38
N ASN A 89 -3.95 1.18 -15.25
CA ASN A 89 -3.62 0.31 -16.38
C ASN A 89 -4.20 -1.12 -16.27
N GLY A 90 -4.88 -1.46 -15.18
CA GLY A 90 -5.46 -2.78 -14.93
C GLY A 90 -4.44 -3.86 -14.59
N GLU A 91 -3.19 -3.49 -14.38
CA GLU A 91 -2.13 -4.44 -14.06
C GLU A 91 -2.30 -5.01 -12.65
N ALA A 92 -2.22 -6.33 -12.52
CA ALA A 92 -2.39 -7.03 -11.26
C ALA A 92 -1.12 -7.81 -10.87
N ALA A 93 -0.88 -7.91 -9.58
CA ALA A 93 0.22 -8.69 -9.03
C ALA A 93 -0.20 -9.39 -7.74
N THR A 94 0.50 -10.48 -7.42
CA THR A 94 0.36 -11.19 -6.16
C THR A 94 1.73 -11.34 -5.51
N ILE A 95 1.84 -10.91 -4.25
CA ILE A 95 3.06 -10.99 -3.45
C ILE A 95 2.82 -12.02 -2.34
N GLY A 96 3.62 -13.08 -2.32
CA GLY A 96 3.64 -14.01 -1.18
C GLY A 96 4.30 -13.36 0.04
N LEU A 97 3.79 -13.63 1.22
CA LEU A 97 4.36 -13.11 2.47
C LEU A 97 5.21 -14.14 3.21
N ASP A 98 5.10 -15.41 2.86
CA ASP A 98 5.88 -16.50 3.44
C ASP A 98 6.14 -17.59 2.38
N PRO A 99 7.38 -17.70 1.87
CA PRO A 99 8.47 -16.74 2.02
C PRO A 99 8.23 -15.44 1.22
N PHE A 100 8.83 -14.34 1.66
CA PHE A 100 8.84 -13.11 0.87
C PHE A 100 9.65 -13.32 -0.42
N PRO A 101 9.19 -12.76 -1.54
CA PRO A 101 9.92 -12.83 -2.78
C PRO A 101 11.27 -12.11 -2.68
N PRO A 102 12.31 -12.58 -3.37
CA PRO A 102 13.57 -11.85 -3.48
C PRO A 102 13.33 -10.50 -4.18
N LYS A 103 14.22 -9.54 -3.94
CA LYS A 103 14.19 -8.25 -4.64
C LYS A 103 14.23 -8.47 -6.16
N GLY A 104 13.31 -7.87 -6.86
CA GLY A 104 13.24 -7.83 -8.33
C GLY A 104 13.29 -6.39 -8.85
N ASP A 105 12.83 -6.20 -10.07
CA ASP A 105 12.70 -4.89 -10.73
C ASP A 105 11.23 -4.62 -11.12
N ALA A 106 10.28 -5.28 -10.45
CA ALA A 106 8.86 -5.12 -10.72
C ALA A 106 8.28 -3.90 -9.96
N TRP A 107 7.24 -3.30 -10.53
CA TRP A 107 6.57 -2.14 -9.92
C TRP A 107 6.04 -2.42 -8.52
N HIS A 108 5.65 -3.66 -8.22
CA HIS A 108 5.11 -4.07 -6.93
C HIS A 108 6.19 -4.35 -5.86
N ASP A 109 7.47 -4.31 -6.20
CA ASP A 109 8.56 -4.55 -5.25
C ASP A 109 8.63 -3.49 -4.15
N TYR A 110 8.19 -2.25 -4.43
CA TYR A 110 8.06 -1.22 -3.40
C TYR A 110 7.05 -1.60 -2.32
N ILE A 111 5.95 -2.24 -2.72
CA ILE A 111 4.91 -2.71 -1.80
C ILE A 111 5.42 -3.94 -1.03
N ALA A 112 6.07 -4.86 -1.72
CA ALA A 112 6.70 -6.02 -1.09
C ALA A 112 7.75 -5.61 -0.05
N GLY A 113 8.62 -4.67 -0.39
CA GLY A 113 9.64 -4.14 0.52
C GLY A 113 9.04 -3.45 1.74
N THR A 114 7.97 -2.68 1.56
CA THR A 114 7.25 -2.03 2.67
C THR A 114 6.61 -3.08 3.59
N ALA A 115 5.95 -4.08 3.04
CA ALA A 115 5.33 -5.16 3.80
C ALA A 115 6.39 -5.97 4.58
N TRP A 116 7.51 -6.26 3.95
CA TRP A 116 8.65 -6.93 4.59
C TRP A 116 9.20 -6.12 5.77
N ALA A 117 9.44 -4.81 5.57
CA ALA A 117 9.96 -3.94 6.62
C ALA A 117 9.00 -3.85 7.81
N LEU A 118 7.69 -3.75 7.56
CA LEU A 118 6.67 -3.75 8.61
C LEU A 118 6.60 -5.08 9.36
N ALA A 119 6.76 -6.21 8.68
CA ALA A 119 6.81 -7.52 9.30
C ALA A 119 8.00 -7.65 10.26
N LEU A 120 9.17 -7.11 9.91
CA LEU A 120 10.35 -7.11 10.78
C LEU A 120 10.13 -6.28 12.04
N ILE A 121 9.48 -5.13 11.95
CA ILE A 121 9.18 -4.27 13.12
C ILE A 121 8.26 -5.01 14.09
N HIS A 122 7.26 -5.73 13.59
CA HIS A 122 6.35 -6.51 14.44
C HIS A 122 7.00 -7.74 15.08
N ILE A 123 8.06 -8.28 14.51
CA ILE A 123 8.82 -9.40 15.10
C ILE A 123 9.75 -8.89 16.22
N SER A 124 10.33 -7.69 16.07
CA SER A 124 11.29 -7.13 17.02
C SER A 124 10.65 -6.43 18.21
N GLU A 125 9.44 -5.91 18.06
CA GLU A 125 8.66 -5.30 19.13
C GLU A 125 7.22 -5.81 19.09
N PRO A 126 6.80 -6.68 20.03
CA PRO A 126 5.40 -6.96 20.22
C PRO A 126 4.74 -5.70 20.82
N THR A 127 4.47 -4.72 19.98
CA THR A 127 3.79 -3.50 20.38
C THR A 127 2.39 -3.90 20.82
N ARG A 128 2.15 -3.83 22.12
CA ARG A 128 0.81 -3.79 22.68
C ARG A 128 0.16 -2.53 22.12
N LEU A 129 -0.62 -2.67 21.06
CA LEU A 129 -1.62 -1.68 20.73
C LEU A 129 -2.72 -1.82 21.76
N CYS A 130 -2.69 -0.90 22.71
CA CYS A 130 -3.83 -0.65 23.61
C CYS A 130 -4.94 0.02 22.83
#